data_9b7807048cacc8b2e81c884268d6ddad
#
_entry.id   9b7807048cacc8b2e81c884268d6ddad
#
_cell.length_a   1.000
_cell.length_b   1.000
_cell.length_c   1.000
_cell.angle_alpha   90.00
_cell.angle_beta   90.00
_cell.angle_gamma   90.00
#
_symmetry.space_group_name_H-M   'P 1'
#
loop_
_entity.id
_entity.type
_entity.pdbx_description
1 polymer ?
#
loop_
_entity_poly.entity_id
_entity_poly.type
_entity_poly.pdbx_seq_one_letter_code
_entity_poly.pdbx_strand_id
1 'polypeptide(L)'
;MINRVLIRLKIVQIVYAYYQNGGKNLDTAEKELFFSLSKAYDMYNYLLLLMVEITKQAERKQSAAKNKLLPTEEELHPNTKFVDNRFIAQLEVNKQLLEFSETQKKTWENESEFVKRLCEVIMNSDIYKEYMECETSSYEEDRELWRKIYKRIIFNNYELDQVLEDQSLYWNDDKEIVDTFVLKTIKRFEEENGADQPLLPEFKDDEDQDFARRLFRRSILNAEYYRHLISENTRNWDLDRVALMDIIIMQIALAEILSFPNIPINVTFNEYVEIAKLYSTPKSGSFINGTLDGIVKALKEENKLTKN
;
A
#
# COMPACT_ATOMS: atom_id res chain seq x y z
N MET A 1 -0.92 4.94 8.74
CA MET A 1 -0.47 4.28 7.50
C MET A 1 -1.18 4.88 6.28
N ILE A 2 -2.48 4.89 6.25
CA ILE A 2 -3.25 5.45 5.13
C ILE A 2 -2.87 6.91 4.91
N ASN A 3 -2.49 7.26 3.68
CA ASN A 3 -2.13 8.61 3.26
C ASN A 3 -3.02 9.09 2.10
N ARG A 4 -2.89 10.36 1.72
CA ARG A 4 -3.72 10.95 0.65
C ARG A 4 -3.48 10.34 -0.73
N VAL A 5 -2.31 9.74 -0.99
CA VAL A 5 -2.05 9.00 -2.25
C VAL A 5 -2.95 7.78 -2.32
N LEU A 6 -2.92 6.94 -1.29
CA LEU A 6 -3.77 5.74 -1.20
C LEU A 6 -5.26 6.10 -1.19
N ILE A 7 -5.65 7.17 -0.48
CA ILE A 7 -7.05 7.64 -0.45
C ILE A 7 -7.54 8.00 -1.85
N ARG A 8 -6.76 8.77 -2.63
CA ARG A 8 -7.13 9.14 -4.01
C ARG A 8 -7.30 7.91 -4.90
N LEU A 9 -6.37 6.98 -4.81
CA LEU A 9 -6.41 5.72 -5.56
C LEU A 9 -7.68 4.93 -5.24
N LYS A 10 -7.99 4.75 -3.96
CA LYS A 10 -9.22 4.06 -3.53
C LYS A 10 -10.49 4.79 -3.94
N ILE A 11 -10.52 6.12 -3.88
CA ILE A 11 -11.67 6.90 -4.33
C ILE A 11 -11.92 6.67 -5.83
N VAL A 12 -10.88 6.67 -6.67
CA VAL A 12 -11.03 6.38 -8.10
C VAL A 12 -11.63 4.99 -8.32
N GLN A 13 -11.13 3.97 -7.65
CA GLN A 13 -11.66 2.60 -7.72
C GLN A 13 -13.14 2.53 -7.30
N ILE A 14 -13.49 3.13 -6.15
CA ILE A 14 -14.85 3.07 -5.61
C ILE A 14 -15.84 3.92 -6.42
N VAL A 15 -15.43 5.08 -6.92
CA VAL A 15 -16.28 5.90 -7.81
C VAL A 15 -16.54 5.18 -9.14
N TYR A 16 -15.53 4.50 -9.70
CA TYR A 16 -15.72 3.67 -10.87
C TYR A 16 -16.72 2.54 -10.61
N ALA A 17 -16.53 1.79 -9.53
CA ALA A 17 -17.44 0.72 -9.13
C ALA A 17 -18.87 1.25 -8.86
N TYR A 18 -18.99 2.42 -8.22
CA TYR A 18 -20.27 3.10 -7.99
C TYR A 18 -21.04 3.33 -9.29
N TYR A 19 -20.38 3.86 -10.32
CA TYR A 19 -21.04 4.08 -11.61
C TYR A 19 -21.34 2.78 -12.35
N GLN A 20 -20.48 1.79 -12.30
CA GLN A 20 -20.73 0.47 -12.90
C GLN A 20 -21.93 -0.23 -12.28
N ASN A 21 -22.16 -0.02 -10.99
CA ASN A 21 -23.31 -0.56 -10.24
C ASN A 21 -24.58 0.31 -10.33
N GLY A 22 -24.62 1.27 -11.25
CA GLY A 22 -25.79 2.11 -11.53
C GLY A 22 -26.00 3.29 -10.59
N GLY A 23 -25.01 3.63 -9.76
CA GLY A 23 -24.96 4.90 -9.01
C GLY A 23 -26.05 5.12 -7.96
N LYS A 24 -26.59 4.07 -7.33
CA LYS A 24 -27.84 4.15 -6.57
C LYS A 24 -27.70 4.46 -5.08
N ASN A 25 -26.57 4.12 -4.45
CA ASN A 25 -26.45 4.26 -3.00
C ASN A 25 -25.06 4.81 -2.59
N LEU A 26 -25.02 6.11 -2.36
CA LEU A 26 -23.81 6.84 -1.97
C LEU A 26 -23.29 6.39 -0.60
N ASP A 27 -24.15 6.15 0.36
CA ASP A 27 -23.75 5.78 1.73
C ASP A 27 -23.16 4.36 1.78
N THR A 28 -23.67 3.45 0.95
CA THR A 28 -23.10 2.12 0.80
C THR A 28 -21.71 2.19 0.15
N ALA A 29 -21.54 3.01 -0.88
CA ALA A 29 -20.26 3.18 -1.54
C ALA A 29 -19.23 3.89 -0.64
N GLU A 30 -19.65 4.81 0.24
CA GLU A 30 -18.77 5.40 1.25
C GLU A 30 -18.30 4.35 2.27
N LYS A 31 -19.19 3.49 2.74
CA LYS A 31 -18.80 2.37 3.63
C LYS A 31 -17.79 1.44 2.94
N GLU A 32 -17.99 1.17 1.66
CA GLU A 32 -17.08 0.36 0.85
C GLU A 32 -15.71 1.02 0.71
N LEU A 33 -15.65 2.36 0.55
CA LEU A 33 -14.39 3.09 0.54
C LEU A 33 -13.61 2.88 1.84
N PHE A 34 -14.25 3.09 3.00
CA PHE A 34 -13.56 2.92 4.28
C PHE A 34 -13.20 1.47 4.56
N PHE A 35 -14.04 0.52 4.16
CA PHE A 35 -13.71 -0.90 4.21
C PHE A 35 -12.48 -1.23 3.34
N SER A 36 -12.42 -0.71 2.12
CA SER A 36 -11.27 -0.88 1.22
C SER A 36 -9.99 -0.29 1.81
N LEU A 37 -10.06 0.87 2.46
CA LEU A 37 -8.93 1.48 3.17
C LEU A 37 -8.47 0.63 4.36
N SER A 38 -9.40 0.10 5.15
CA SER A 38 -9.05 -0.80 6.26
C SER A 38 -8.39 -2.09 5.77
N LYS A 39 -8.75 -2.59 4.58
CA LYS A 39 -8.09 -3.75 3.97
C LYS A 39 -6.64 -3.46 3.56
N ALA A 40 -6.31 -2.25 3.15
CA ALA A 40 -4.92 -1.86 2.93
C ALA A 40 -4.11 -1.86 4.25
N TYR A 41 -4.75 -1.48 5.37
CA TYR A 41 -4.13 -1.58 6.68
C TYR A 41 -3.98 -3.03 7.15
N ASP A 42 -4.93 -3.91 6.85
CA ASP A 42 -4.78 -5.35 7.07
C ASP A 42 -3.56 -5.91 6.33
N MET A 43 -3.36 -5.53 5.06
CA MET A 43 -2.20 -5.94 4.27
C MET A 43 -0.88 -5.48 4.90
N TYR A 44 -0.82 -4.25 5.41
CA TYR A 44 0.36 -3.73 6.10
C TYR A 44 0.76 -4.62 7.29
N ASN A 45 -0.19 -4.97 8.14
CA ASN A 45 0.07 -5.87 9.27
C ASN A 45 0.42 -7.29 8.82
N TYR A 46 -0.25 -7.78 7.78
CA TYR A 46 0.00 -9.09 7.20
C TYR A 46 1.42 -9.23 6.62
N LEU A 47 1.94 -8.16 5.98
CA LEU A 47 3.32 -8.12 5.49
C LEU A 47 4.35 -8.02 6.63
N LEU A 48 4.03 -7.38 7.75
CA LEU A 48 4.87 -7.45 8.95
C LEU A 48 4.94 -8.88 9.50
N LEU A 49 3.81 -9.58 9.57
CA LEU A 49 3.76 -10.99 10.00
C LEU A 49 4.54 -11.93 9.06
N LEU A 50 4.64 -11.61 7.77
CA LEU A 50 5.43 -12.39 6.81
C LEU A 50 6.89 -12.51 7.25
N MET A 51 7.50 -11.43 7.75
CA MET A 51 8.89 -11.45 8.20
C MET A 51 9.08 -12.38 9.39
N VAL A 52 8.14 -12.40 10.32
CA VAL A 52 8.12 -13.32 11.47
C VAL A 52 8.00 -14.78 10.98
N GLU A 53 7.07 -15.03 10.03
CA GLU A 53 6.84 -16.41 9.55
C GLU A 53 8.01 -16.95 8.74
N ILE A 54 8.70 -16.12 7.96
CA ILE A 54 9.94 -16.49 7.27
C ILE A 54 11.02 -16.94 8.28
N THR A 55 11.17 -16.21 9.38
CA THR A 55 12.14 -16.55 10.43
C THR A 55 11.77 -17.85 11.11
N LYS A 56 10.49 -18.06 11.45
CA LYS A 56 9.99 -19.34 11.97
C LYS A 56 10.23 -20.50 10.99
N GLN A 57 10.10 -20.25 9.71
CA GLN A 57 10.40 -21.27 8.69
C GLN A 57 11.88 -21.63 8.65
N ALA A 58 12.78 -20.64 8.81
CA ALA A 58 14.21 -20.91 8.93
C ALA A 58 14.54 -21.74 10.19
N GLU A 59 13.90 -21.43 11.33
CA GLU A 59 14.03 -22.20 12.58
C GLU A 59 13.56 -23.66 12.41
N ARG A 60 12.38 -23.86 11.79
CA ARG A 60 11.85 -25.20 11.48
C ARG A 60 12.83 -26.00 10.61
N LYS A 61 13.46 -25.34 9.62
CA LYS A 61 14.45 -25.96 8.74
C LYS A 61 15.70 -26.39 9.51
N GLN A 62 16.21 -25.53 10.40
CA GLN A 62 17.35 -25.88 11.28
C GLN A 62 16.99 -27.03 12.22
N SER A 63 15.83 -26.99 12.86
CA SER A 63 15.36 -28.03 13.74
C SER A 63 15.18 -29.40 13.03
N ALA A 64 14.62 -29.37 11.81
CA ALA A 64 14.47 -30.57 10.99
C ALA A 64 15.83 -31.17 10.59
N ALA A 65 16.81 -30.33 10.24
CA ALA A 65 18.16 -30.75 9.89
C ALA A 65 18.86 -31.42 11.08
N LYS A 66 18.75 -30.84 12.27
CA LYS A 66 19.30 -31.38 13.52
C LYS A 66 18.72 -32.76 13.90
N ASN A 67 17.46 -33.00 13.56
CA ASN A 67 16.73 -34.22 13.88
C ASN A 67 16.82 -35.31 12.80
N LYS A 68 17.69 -35.18 11.81
CA LYS A 68 17.95 -36.24 10.82
C LYS A 68 18.57 -37.49 11.47
N LEU A 69 18.45 -38.60 10.80
CA LEU A 69 19.03 -39.88 11.28
C LEU A 69 20.55 -39.82 11.40
N LEU A 70 21.21 -39.06 10.51
CA LEU A 70 22.65 -38.81 10.46
C LEU A 70 22.91 -37.33 10.18
N PRO A 71 22.78 -36.46 11.18
CA PRO A 71 23.07 -35.04 11.01
C PRO A 71 24.57 -34.79 10.89
N THR A 72 24.95 -33.76 10.12
CA THR A 72 26.36 -33.29 10.10
C THR A 72 26.66 -32.48 11.36
N GLU A 73 27.96 -32.23 11.63
CA GLU A 73 28.37 -31.33 12.74
C GLU A 73 27.78 -29.92 12.61
N GLU A 74 27.69 -29.40 11.39
CA GLU A 74 27.07 -28.10 11.10
C GLU A 74 25.56 -28.13 11.37
N GLU A 75 24.87 -29.23 11.09
CA GLU A 75 23.45 -29.42 11.38
C GLU A 75 23.15 -29.59 12.87
N LEU A 76 24.12 -30.16 13.64
CA LEU A 76 24.02 -30.29 15.11
C LEU A 76 24.25 -28.96 15.81
N HIS A 77 25.14 -28.12 15.27
CA HIS A 77 25.53 -26.82 15.81
C HIS A 77 25.35 -25.69 14.77
N PRO A 78 24.12 -25.41 14.32
CA PRO A 78 23.86 -24.43 13.29
C PRO A 78 24.17 -23.01 13.80
N ASN A 79 24.60 -22.13 12.89
CA ASN A 79 24.64 -20.71 13.19
C ASN A 79 23.20 -20.18 13.30
N THR A 80 22.78 -19.79 14.50
CA THR A 80 21.42 -19.35 14.79
C THR A 80 21.22 -17.83 14.62
N LYS A 81 22.23 -17.09 14.18
CA LYS A 81 22.23 -15.61 14.12
C LYS A 81 20.99 -15.05 13.42
N PHE A 82 20.53 -15.65 12.32
CA PHE A 82 19.34 -15.22 11.60
C PHE A 82 18.06 -15.54 12.38
N VAL A 83 17.96 -16.72 13.00
CA VAL A 83 16.80 -17.14 13.78
C VAL A 83 16.70 -16.34 15.07
N ASP A 84 17.85 -16.02 15.69
CA ASP A 84 17.94 -15.24 16.92
C ASP A 84 17.91 -13.71 16.65
N ASN A 85 17.51 -13.27 15.45
CA ASN A 85 17.43 -11.88 15.05
C ASN A 85 16.53 -11.07 16.03
N ARG A 86 17.10 -10.08 16.72
CA ARG A 86 16.43 -9.33 17.79
C ARG A 86 15.31 -8.45 17.30
N PHE A 87 15.43 -7.91 16.07
CA PHE A 87 14.34 -7.13 15.48
C PHE A 87 13.11 -8.01 15.23
N ILE A 88 13.28 -9.24 14.72
CA ILE A 88 12.15 -10.17 14.51
C ILE A 88 11.60 -10.66 15.86
N ALA A 89 12.45 -10.96 16.83
CA ALA A 89 11.99 -11.33 18.16
C ALA A 89 11.12 -10.23 18.79
N GLN A 90 11.50 -8.96 18.62
CA GLN A 90 10.68 -7.82 19.04
C GLN A 90 9.37 -7.71 18.25
N LEU A 91 9.42 -7.91 16.94
CA LEU A 91 8.24 -7.85 16.08
C LEU A 91 7.23 -8.95 16.42
N GLU A 92 7.71 -10.16 16.70
CA GLU A 92 6.88 -11.30 17.08
C GLU A 92 6.08 -11.07 18.37
N VAL A 93 6.66 -10.38 19.34
CA VAL A 93 5.98 -10.05 20.62
C VAL A 93 5.28 -8.69 20.61
N ASN A 94 5.26 -7.99 19.49
CA ASN A 94 4.62 -6.69 19.39
C ASN A 94 3.13 -6.79 19.68
N LYS A 95 2.64 -6.06 20.68
CA LYS A 95 1.26 -6.16 21.19
C LYS A 95 0.21 -5.85 20.11
N GLN A 96 0.43 -4.81 19.31
CA GLN A 96 -0.51 -4.42 18.24
C GLN A 96 -0.56 -5.48 17.13
N LEU A 97 0.58 -6.08 16.80
CA LEU A 97 0.64 -7.13 15.78
C LEU A 97 0.03 -8.45 16.26
N LEU A 98 0.20 -8.79 17.54
CA LEU A 98 -0.46 -9.94 18.15
C LEU A 98 -1.97 -9.77 18.17
N GLU A 99 -2.49 -8.62 18.62
CA GLU A 99 -3.92 -8.30 18.60
C GLU A 99 -4.50 -8.40 17.19
N PHE A 100 -3.81 -7.86 16.19
CA PHE A 100 -4.20 -8.03 14.79
C PHE A 100 -4.27 -9.51 14.41
N SER A 101 -3.22 -10.29 14.69
CA SER A 101 -3.13 -11.71 14.34
C SER A 101 -4.29 -12.54 14.93
N GLU A 102 -4.70 -12.26 16.17
CA GLU A 102 -5.81 -12.95 16.83
C GLU A 102 -7.17 -12.69 16.16
N THR A 103 -7.32 -11.56 15.50
CA THR A 103 -8.58 -11.19 14.80
C THR A 103 -8.68 -11.75 13.40
N GLN A 104 -7.57 -12.25 12.81
CA GLN A 104 -7.51 -12.69 11.42
C GLN A 104 -7.82 -14.17 11.28
N LYS A 105 -8.62 -14.51 10.26
CA LYS A 105 -8.90 -15.89 9.86
C LYS A 105 -7.82 -16.48 8.95
N LYS A 106 -7.12 -15.61 8.21
CA LYS A 106 -6.07 -15.99 7.26
C LYS A 106 -4.71 -15.71 7.88
N THR A 107 -3.86 -16.70 7.89
CA THR A 107 -2.48 -16.62 8.38
C THR A 107 -1.53 -17.08 7.28
N TRP A 108 -0.24 -16.79 7.43
CA TRP A 108 0.79 -17.30 6.51
C TRP A 108 0.97 -18.82 6.58
N GLU A 109 0.40 -19.48 7.57
CA GLU A 109 0.36 -20.96 7.65
C GLU A 109 -0.36 -21.57 6.44
N ASN A 110 -1.38 -20.89 5.91
CA ASN A 110 -2.11 -21.33 4.72
C ASN A 110 -1.24 -21.25 3.45
N GLU A 111 -0.20 -20.43 3.47
CA GLU A 111 0.74 -20.19 2.38
C GLU A 111 2.13 -20.77 2.65
N SER A 112 2.19 -21.87 3.41
CA SER A 112 3.45 -22.46 3.90
C SER A 112 4.43 -22.80 2.78
N GLU A 113 3.98 -23.25 1.62
CA GLU A 113 4.84 -23.55 0.47
C GLU A 113 5.47 -22.30 -0.14
N PHE A 114 4.72 -21.20 -0.22
CA PHE A 114 5.26 -19.92 -0.63
C PHE A 114 6.31 -19.41 0.38
N VAL A 115 6.00 -19.46 1.67
CA VAL A 115 6.93 -19.02 2.73
C VAL A 115 8.21 -19.84 2.71
N LYS A 116 8.15 -21.15 2.46
CA LYS A 116 9.33 -22.02 2.30
C LYS A 116 10.22 -21.56 1.13
N ARG A 117 9.61 -21.36 -0.04
CA ARG A 117 10.36 -20.92 -1.22
C ARG A 117 10.99 -19.53 -1.01
N LEU A 118 10.25 -18.60 -0.44
CA LEU A 118 10.76 -17.24 -0.15
C LEU A 118 11.92 -17.31 0.88
N CYS A 119 11.79 -18.13 1.92
CA CYS A 119 12.85 -18.37 2.90
C CYS A 119 14.12 -18.92 2.21
N GLU A 120 14.00 -19.84 1.27
CA GLU A 120 15.13 -20.38 0.50
C GLU A 120 15.79 -19.33 -0.38
N VAL A 121 15.01 -18.48 -1.05
CA VAL A 121 15.53 -17.35 -1.83
C VAL A 121 16.33 -16.40 -0.92
N ILE A 122 15.82 -16.08 0.25
CA ILE A 122 16.52 -15.23 1.22
C ILE A 122 17.81 -15.87 1.70
N MET A 123 17.80 -17.12 2.13
CA MET A 123 18.98 -17.83 2.64
C MET A 123 20.09 -18.01 1.58
N ASN A 124 19.73 -18.04 0.30
CA ASN A 124 20.68 -18.12 -0.80
C ASN A 124 21.21 -16.75 -1.28
N SER A 125 20.63 -15.64 -0.79
CA SER A 125 21.00 -14.29 -1.17
C SER A 125 22.36 -13.86 -0.57
N ASP A 126 23.07 -12.99 -1.27
CA ASP A 126 24.31 -12.41 -0.76
C ASP A 126 24.08 -11.60 0.52
N ILE A 127 22.91 -10.93 0.63
CA ILE A 127 22.51 -10.18 1.84
C ILE A 127 22.51 -11.06 3.08
N TYR A 128 21.94 -12.27 2.96
CA TYR A 128 21.90 -13.23 4.07
C TYR A 128 23.30 -13.77 4.38
N LYS A 129 24.09 -14.14 3.37
CA LYS A 129 25.44 -14.70 3.54
C LYS A 129 26.38 -13.69 4.23
N GLU A 130 26.40 -12.44 3.74
CA GLU A 130 27.18 -11.36 4.36
C GLU A 130 26.82 -11.15 5.83
N TYR A 131 25.53 -11.18 6.16
CA TYR A 131 25.06 -11.05 7.54
C TYR A 131 25.48 -12.23 8.42
N MET A 132 25.41 -13.49 7.90
CA MET A 132 25.79 -14.67 8.64
C MET A 132 27.30 -14.78 8.87
N GLU A 133 28.11 -14.26 7.96
CA GLU A 133 29.59 -14.22 8.06
C GLU A 133 30.10 -13.11 9.00
N CYS A 134 29.30 -12.08 9.25
CA CYS A 134 29.69 -10.99 10.12
C CYS A 134 29.72 -11.44 11.58
N GLU A 135 30.86 -11.26 12.25
CA GLU A 135 31.04 -11.65 13.66
C GLU A 135 30.29 -10.74 14.64
N THR A 136 30.00 -9.50 14.23
CA THR A 136 29.27 -8.55 15.07
C THR A 136 27.77 -8.87 15.06
N SER A 137 27.11 -8.59 16.16
CA SER A 137 25.64 -8.70 16.30
C SER A 137 25.15 -7.53 17.12
N SER A 138 24.38 -6.66 16.47
CA SER A 138 23.68 -5.55 17.12
C SER A 138 22.24 -5.52 16.66
N TYR A 139 21.35 -4.92 17.46
CA TYR A 139 19.97 -4.74 17.07
C TYR A 139 19.84 -3.95 15.75
N GLU A 140 20.72 -2.96 15.53
CA GLU A 140 20.72 -2.14 14.32
C GLU A 140 21.09 -2.96 13.09
N GLU A 141 22.08 -3.88 13.19
CA GLU A 141 22.43 -4.81 12.11
C GLU A 141 21.30 -5.78 11.81
N ASP A 142 20.62 -6.29 12.85
CA ASP A 142 19.48 -7.19 12.72
C ASP A 142 18.31 -6.50 12.00
N ARG A 143 17.99 -5.26 12.38
CA ARG A 143 16.97 -4.43 11.75
C ARG A 143 17.33 -4.07 10.29
N GLU A 144 18.59 -3.69 10.04
CA GLU A 144 19.07 -3.33 8.71
C GLU A 144 19.09 -4.52 7.75
N LEU A 145 19.39 -5.73 8.23
CA LEU A 145 19.25 -6.96 7.46
C LEU A 145 17.83 -7.07 6.89
N TRP A 146 16.82 -6.98 7.76
CA TRP A 146 15.42 -7.11 7.34
C TRP A 146 14.97 -5.97 6.45
N ARG A 147 15.47 -4.76 6.66
CA ARG A 147 15.23 -3.65 5.75
C ARG A 147 15.78 -3.93 4.34
N LYS A 148 16.97 -4.50 4.23
CA LYS A 148 17.58 -4.89 2.96
C LYS A 148 16.84 -6.05 2.30
N ILE A 149 16.52 -7.11 3.05
CA ILE A 149 15.71 -8.25 2.58
C ILE A 149 14.38 -7.75 2.03
N TYR A 150 13.66 -6.96 2.82
CA TYR A 150 12.35 -6.44 2.41
C TYR A 150 12.46 -5.64 1.13
N LYS A 151 13.37 -4.68 1.07
CA LYS A 151 13.53 -3.79 -0.09
C LYS A 151 13.97 -4.51 -1.37
N ARG A 152 14.81 -5.55 -1.28
CA ARG A 152 15.42 -6.17 -2.46
C ARG A 152 14.79 -7.48 -2.89
N ILE A 153 14.12 -8.18 -1.97
CA ILE A 153 13.59 -9.53 -2.23
C ILE A 153 12.07 -9.56 -2.10
N ILE A 154 11.49 -8.89 -1.09
CA ILE A 154 10.05 -8.95 -0.81
C ILE A 154 9.27 -7.90 -1.62
N PHE A 155 9.78 -6.67 -1.70
CA PHE A 155 9.10 -5.53 -2.33
C PHE A 155 8.65 -5.81 -3.78
N ASN A 156 9.53 -6.36 -4.61
CA ASN A 156 9.27 -6.65 -6.02
C ASN A 156 9.12 -8.17 -6.27
N ASN A 157 8.47 -8.88 -5.37
CA ASN A 157 8.29 -10.31 -5.49
C ASN A 157 6.96 -10.64 -6.19
N TYR A 158 7.03 -11.04 -7.46
CA TYR A 158 5.84 -11.36 -8.26
C TYR A 158 5.00 -12.51 -7.68
N GLU A 159 5.62 -13.51 -7.08
CA GLU A 159 4.90 -14.63 -6.45
C GLU A 159 4.11 -14.14 -5.21
N LEU A 160 4.69 -13.21 -4.44
CA LEU A 160 3.98 -12.56 -3.33
C LEU A 160 2.77 -11.76 -3.84
N ASP A 161 2.94 -11.03 -4.95
CA ASP A 161 1.84 -10.27 -5.55
C ASP A 161 0.66 -11.19 -5.89
N GLN A 162 0.93 -12.35 -6.50
CA GLN A 162 -0.10 -13.35 -6.81
C GLN A 162 -0.77 -13.91 -5.54
N VAL A 163 0.01 -14.25 -4.51
CA VAL A 163 -0.54 -14.72 -3.22
C VAL A 163 -1.46 -13.69 -2.59
N LEU A 164 -1.08 -12.41 -2.63
CA LEU A 164 -1.91 -11.33 -2.07
C LEU A 164 -3.18 -11.11 -2.88
N GLU A 165 -3.12 -11.15 -4.21
CA GLU A 165 -4.28 -11.05 -5.11
C GLU A 165 -5.29 -12.17 -4.86
N ASP A 166 -4.82 -13.40 -4.70
CA ASP A 166 -5.68 -14.56 -4.39
C ASP A 166 -6.37 -14.44 -3.02
N GLN A 167 -5.75 -13.73 -2.09
CA GLN A 167 -6.32 -13.56 -0.76
C GLN A 167 -7.36 -12.45 -0.67
N SER A 168 -7.18 -11.35 -1.40
CA SER A 168 -8.08 -10.20 -1.31
C SER A 168 -8.05 -9.34 -2.56
N LEU A 169 -9.21 -9.18 -3.21
CA LEU A 169 -9.39 -8.26 -4.33
C LEU A 169 -9.10 -6.79 -3.98
N TYR A 170 -9.11 -6.44 -2.70
CA TYR A 170 -8.81 -5.09 -2.23
C TYR A 170 -7.32 -4.76 -2.22
N TRP A 171 -6.45 -5.75 -2.43
CA TRP A 171 -4.99 -5.61 -2.29
C TRP A 171 -4.25 -5.40 -3.61
N ASN A 172 -4.91 -5.59 -4.75
CA ASN A 172 -4.27 -5.67 -6.06
C ASN A 172 -3.35 -4.49 -6.40
N ASP A 173 -3.77 -3.26 -6.10
CA ASP A 173 -3.02 -2.06 -6.50
C ASP A 173 -2.36 -1.34 -5.32
N ASP A 174 -2.52 -1.84 -4.11
CA ASP A 174 -2.10 -1.15 -2.90
C ASP A 174 -0.67 -1.48 -2.47
N LYS A 175 -0.16 -2.64 -2.89
CA LYS A 175 1.06 -3.23 -2.34
C LYS A 175 2.26 -2.29 -2.41
N GLU A 176 2.51 -1.64 -3.54
CA GLU A 176 3.67 -0.74 -3.69
C GLU A 176 3.63 0.41 -2.66
N ILE A 177 2.45 0.97 -2.41
CA ILE A 177 2.27 2.03 -1.40
C ILE A 177 2.45 1.44 0.00
N VAL A 178 1.84 0.30 0.29
CA VAL A 178 1.92 -0.37 1.60
C VAL A 178 3.35 -0.79 1.92
N ASP A 179 4.10 -1.33 0.96
CA ASP A 179 5.51 -1.69 1.11
C ASP A 179 6.38 -0.52 1.59
N THR A 180 6.10 0.71 1.11
CA THR A 180 6.80 1.90 1.59
C THR A 180 6.57 2.15 3.09
N PHE A 181 5.38 1.84 3.58
CA PHE A 181 5.05 1.96 5.00
C PHE A 181 5.66 0.84 5.85
N VAL A 182 5.75 -0.38 5.32
CA VAL A 182 6.49 -1.47 5.98
C VAL A 182 7.95 -1.09 6.13
N LEU A 183 8.61 -0.61 5.07
CA LEU A 183 9.99 -0.14 5.14
C LEU A 183 10.18 1.02 6.13
N LYS A 184 9.23 1.94 6.20
CA LYS A 184 9.22 3.03 7.17
C LYS A 184 9.09 2.51 8.61
N THR A 185 8.27 1.49 8.81
CA THR A 185 8.09 0.85 10.11
C THR A 185 9.37 0.16 10.56
N ILE A 186 9.99 -0.67 9.71
CA ILE A 186 11.27 -1.31 10.02
C ILE A 186 12.31 -0.26 10.48
N LYS A 187 12.42 0.85 9.76
CA LYS A 187 13.38 1.93 10.07
C LYS A 187 13.11 2.60 11.43
N ARG A 188 11.85 2.60 11.89
CA ARG A 188 11.42 3.29 13.13
C ARG A 188 11.45 2.40 14.38
N PHE A 189 11.73 1.12 14.23
CA PHE A 189 11.85 0.22 15.37
C PHE A 189 13.07 0.56 16.20
N GLU A 190 12.86 0.61 17.51
CA GLU A 190 13.88 0.86 18.52
C GLU A 190 13.83 -0.24 19.58
N GLU A 191 14.98 -0.84 19.91
CA GLU A 191 15.08 -2.00 20.82
C GLU A 191 14.46 -1.70 22.20
N GLU A 192 14.67 -0.50 22.72
CA GLU A 192 14.19 -0.05 24.02
C GLU A 192 12.66 -0.02 24.15
N ASN A 193 11.92 0.09 23.05
CA ASN A 193 10.46 0.07 23.09
C ASN A 193 9.89 -1.36 23.28
N GLY A 194 10.68 -2.41 23.11
CA GLY A 194 10.25 -3.81 23.32
C GLY A 194 8.94 -4.14 22.61
N ALA A 195 8.07 -4.87 23.31
CA ALA A 195 6.74 -5.27 22.81
C ALA A 195 5.76 -4.09 22.60
N ASP A 196 6.05 -2.93 23.19
CA ASP A 196 5.22 -1.72 23.09
C ASP A 196 5.65 -0.78 21.94
N GLN A 197 6.60 -1.21 21.10
CA GLN A 197 6.98 -0.45 19.90
C GLN A 197 5.73 -0.08 19.08
N PRO A 198 5.44 1.22 18.87
CA PRO A 198 4.25 1.62 18.13
C PRO A 198 4.40 1.30 16.64
N LEU A 199 3.40 0.64 16.07
CA LEU A 199 3.22 0.50 14.63
C LEU A 199 2.64 1.78 14.05
N LEU A 200 2.66 1.92 12.74
CA LEU A 200 1.97 3.04 12.09
C LEU A 200 0.46 2.88 12.31
N PRO A 201 -0.26 3.90 12.79
CA PRO A 201 -1.71 3.83 12.93
C PRO A 201 -2.39 3.73 11.56
N GLU A 202 -3.61 3.21 11.52
CA GLU A 202 -4.41 3.15 10.29
C GLU A 202 -4.50 4.53 9.63
N PHE A 203 -5.04 5.51 10.31
CA PHE A 203 -4.98 6.92 9.92
C PHE A 203 -4.03 7.68 10.86
N LYS A 204 -3.33 8.66 10.31
CA LYS A 204 -2.44 9.51 11.11
C LYS A 204 -3.25 10.41 12.06
N ASP A 205 -4.34 10.95 11.55
CA ASP A 205 -5.26 11.87 12.23
C ASP A 205 -6.65 11.87 11.55
N ASP A 206 -7.59 12.60 12.13
CA ASP A 206 -8.94 12.72 11.61
C ASP A 206 -9.03 13.51 10.29
N GLU A 207 -7.99 14.32 9.96
CA GLU A 207 -7.98 15.11 8.74
C GLU A 207 -7.95 14.23 7.48
N ASP A 208 -7.23 13.12 7.51
CA ASP A 208 -7.17 12.20 6.37
C ASP A 208 -8.46 11.41 6.22
N GLN A 209 -9.15 11.08 7.32
CA GLN A 209 -10.50 10.50 7.25
C GLN A 209 -11.52 11.49 6.68
N ASP A 210 -11.48 12.75 7.14
CA ASP A 210 -12.36 13.80 6.62
C ASP A 210 -12.06 14.10 5.14
N PHE A 211 -10.79 14.13 4.77
CA PHE A 211 -10.37 14.25 3.36
C PHE A 211 -10.98 13.14 2.51
N ALA A 212 -10.88 11.87 2.92
CA ALA A 212 -11.44 10.74 2.19
C ALA A 212 -12.96 10.88 2.01
N ARG A 213 -13.69 11.16 3.10
CA ARG A 213 -15.15 11.31 3.07
C ARG A 213 -15.60 12.48 2.21
N ARG A 214 -14.99 13.63 2.41
CA ARG A 214 -15.38 14.86 1.68
C ARG A 214 -15.05 14.76 0.20
N LEU A 215 -13.87 14.28 -0.17
CA LEU A 215 -13.48 14.14 -1.55
C LEU A 215 -14.39 13.15 -2.28
N PHE A 216 -14.65 11.98 -1.68
CA PHE A 216 -15.55 10.98 -2.24
C PHE A 216 -16.97 11.56 -2.46
N ARG A 217 -17.57 12.14 -1.43
CA ARG A 217 -18.92 12.71 -1.54
C ARG A 217 -18.98 13.86 -2.54
N ARG A 218 -18.03 14.77 -2.51
CA ARG A 218 -17.98 15.93 -3.44
C ARG A 218 -17.83 15.49 -4.88
N SER A 219 -17.04 14.46 -5.15
CA SER A 219 -16.85 13.96 -6.51
C SER A 219 -18.14 13.42 -7.12
N ILE A 220 -19.02 12.81 -6.32
CA ILE A 220 -20.29 12.24 -6.81
C ILE A 220 -21.44 13.27 -6.78
N LEU A 221 -21.59 14.02 -5.69
CA LEU A 221 -22.71 14.96 -5.53
C LEU A 221 -22.65 16.13 -6.52
N ASN A 222 -21.46 16.52 -6.96
CA ASN A 222 -21.28 17.59 -7.95
C ASN A 222 -20.83 17.07 -9.33
N ALA A 223 -21.06 15.78 -9.61
CA ALA A 223 -20.58 15.11 -10.83
C ALA A 223 -21.07 15.81 -12.11
N GLU A 224 -22.32 16.25 -12.17
CA GLU A 224 -22.87 16.96 -13.34
C GLU A 224 -22.12 18.26 -13.63
N TYR A 225 -21.82 19.03 -12.60
CA TYR A 225 -21.04 20.26 -12.76
C TYR A 225 -19.62 20.00 -13.25
N TYR A 226 -18.93 19.01 -12.68
CA TYR A 226 -17.58 18.68 -13.12
C TYR A 226 -17.55 18.14 -14.55
N ARG A 227 -18.49 17.28 -14.91
CA ARG A 227 -18.62 16.76 -16.28
C ARG A 227 -18.97 17.84 -17.29
N HIS A 228 -19.77 18.83 -16.91
CA HIS A 228 -20.02 20.01 -17.74
C HIS A 228 -18.73 20.80 -17.99
N LEU A 229 -17.93 21.08 -16.98
CA LEU A 229 -16.61 21.72 -17.13
C LEU A 229 -15.68 20.94 -18.06
N ILE A 230 -15.65 19.62 -17.93
CA ILE A 230 -14.85 18.74 -18.80
C ILE A 230 -15.36 18.85 -20.24
N SER A 231 -16.67 18.76 -20.45
CA SER A 231 -17.30 18.87 -21.79
C SER A 231 -16.99 20.17 -22.49
N GLU A 232 -17.06 21.31 -21.78
CA GLU A 232 -16.77 22.60 -22.35
C GLU A 232 -15.30 22.76 -22.78
N ASN A 233 -14.38 22.12 -22.08
CA ASN A 233 -12.95 22.20 -22.36
C ASN A 233 -12.46 21.10 -23.32
N THR A 234 -13.34 20.18 -23.71
CA THR A 234 -13.04 19.08 -24.66
C THR A 234 -13.85 19.18 -25.93
N ARG A 235 -14.27 20.38 -26.36
CA ARG A 235 -15.16 20.62 -27.52
C ARG A 235 -14.71 20.02 -28.85
N ASN A 236 -13.44 19.73 -28.99
CA ASN A 236 -12.89 19.03 -30.17
C ASN A 236 -12.91 17.51 -30.03
N TRP A 237 -13.41 16.97 -28.91
CA TRP A 237 -13.47 15.54 -28.61
C TRP A 237 -14.91 15.22 -28.22
N ASP A 238 -15.45 14.22 -28.89
CA ASP A 238 -16.73 13.64 -28.48
C ASP A 238 -16.53 12.92 -27.14
N LEU A 239 -17.19 13.39 -26.08
CA LEU A 239 -17.07 12.81 -24.73
C LEU A 239 -17.45 11.32 -24.71
N ASP A 240 -18.30 10.88 -25.63
CA ASP A 240 -18.68 9.48 -25.78
C ASP A 240 -17.49 8.60 -26.24
N ARG A 241 -16.41 9.23 -26.72
CA ARG A 241 -15.15 8.56 -27.11
C ARG A 241 -14.05 8.67 -26.06
N VAL A 242 -14.24 9.48 -25.02
CA VAL A 242 -13.30 9.57 -23.91
C VAL A 242 -13.51 8.38 -22.98
N ALA A 243 -12.44 7.74 -22.55
CA ALA A 243 -12.53 6.63 -21.64
C ALA A 243 -13.24 7.04 -20.33
N LEU A 244 -14.21 6.25 -19.88
CA LEU A 244 -14.94 6.53 -18.64
C LEU A 244 -14.00 6.76 -17.46
N MET A 245 -12.89 6.04 -17.41
CA MET A 245 -11.88 6.20 -16.36
C MET A 245 -11.25 7.60 -16.39
N ASP A 246 -10.93 8.16 -17.58
CA ASP A 246 -10.38 9.51 -17.69
C ASP A 246 -11.37 10.57 -17.19
N ILE A 247 -12.66 10.39 -17.49
CA ILE A 247 -13.72 11.28 -17.01
C ILE A 247 -13.82 11.22 -15.49
N ILE A 248 -13.78 10.03 -14.90
CA ILE A 248 -13.83 9.83 -13.45
C ILE A 248 -12.63 10.46 -12.77
N ILE A 249 -11.41 10.22 -13.28
CA ILE A 249 -10.18 10.79 -12.73
C ILE A 249 -10.24 12.32 -12.75
N MET A 250 -10.64 12.94 -13.87
CA MET A 250 -10.80 14.41 -13.98
C MET A 250 -11.90 14.93 -13.05
N GLN A 251 -13.02 14.22 -12.92
CA GLN A 251 -14.12 14.57 -12.02
C GLN A 251 -13.65 14.64 -10.57
N ILE A 252 -12.87 13.64 -10.12
CA ILE A 252 -12.34 13.60 -8.75
C ILE A 252 -11.26 14.67 -8.56
N ALA A 253 -10.39 14.90 -9.56
CA ALA A 253 -9.40 15.98 -9.53
C ALA A 253 -10.06 17.36 -9.38
N LEU A 254 -11.14 17.64 -10.12
CA LEU A 254 -11.92 18.88 -10.00
C LEU A 254 -12.59 19.01 -8.63
N ALA A 255 -13.12 17.91 -8.08
CA ALA A 255 -13.66 17.89 -6.73
C ALA A 255 -12.59 18.29 -5.69
N GLU A 256 -11.36 17.79 -5.84
CA GLU A 256 -10.24 18.16 -4.97
C GLU A 256 -9.82 19.62 -5.15
N ILE A 257 -9.64 20.07 -6.40
CA ILE A 257 -9.23 21.44 -6.70
C ILE A 257 -10.22 22.45 -6.10
N LEU A 258 -11.51 22.20 -6.25
CA LEU A 258 -12.56 23.15 -5.84
C LEU A 258 -12.95 23.04 -4.36
N SER A 259 -12.69 21.91 -3.69
CA SER A 259 -13.14 21.68 -2.31
C SER A 259 -12.03 21.79 -1.26
N PHE A 260 -10.74 21.76 -1.66
CA PHE A 260 -9.61 21.74 -0.74
C PHE A 260 -8.61 22.88 -1.05
N PRO A 261 -8.85 24.08 -0.53
CA PRO A 261 -8.03 25.26 -0.84
C PRO A 261 -6.57 25.11 -0.43
N ASN A 262 -6.28 24.29 0.58
CA ASN A 262 -4.94 24.10 1.11
C ASN A 262 -4.07 23.12 0.30
N ILE A 263 -4.64 22.41 -0.70
CA ILE A 263 -3.87 21.50 -1.55
C ILE A 263 -3.49 22.27 -2.82
N PRO A 264 -2.20 22.48 -3.12
CA PRO A 264 -1.79 23.17 -4.36
C PRO A 264 -2.29 22.45 -5.62
N ILE A 265 -2.64 23.20 -6.66
CA ILE A 265 -3.20 22.65 -7.91
C ILE A 265 -2.21 21.69 -8.59
N ASN A 266 -0.92 22.03 -8.60
CA ASN A 266 0.11 21.19 -9.19
C ASN A 266 0.27 19.83 -8.46
N VAL A 267 0.03 19.78 -7.16
CA VAL A 267 -0.01 18.51 -6.41
C VAL A 267 -1.16 17.65 -6.90
N THR A 268 -2.37 18.22 -6.99
CA THR A 268 -3.54 17.50 -7.51
C THR A 268 -3.28 17.01 -8.93
N PHE A 269 -2.74 17.84 -9.82
CA PHE A 269 -2.43 17.43 -11.20
C PHE A 269 -1.48 16.24 -11.24
N ASN A 270 -0.36 16.31 -10.52
CA ASN A 270 0.62 15.24 -10.50
C ASN A 270 0.02 13.91 -10.00
N GLU A 271 -0.71 13.96 -8.89
CA GLU A 271 -1.34 12.76 -8.31
C GLU A 271 -2.31 12.08 -9.28
N TYR A 272 -3.20 12.84 -9.92
CA TYR A 272 -4.18 12.23 -10.83
C TYR A 272 -3.59 11.84 -12.19
N VAL A 273 -2.51 12.46 -12.64
CA VAL A 273 -1.74 12.00 -13.80
C VAL A 273 -1.07 10.66 -13.52
N GLU A 274 -0.49 10.46 -12.31
CA GLU A 274 0.08 9.16 -11.92
C GLU A 274 -1.01 8.07 -11.82
N ILE A 275 -2.17 8.39 -11.24
CA ILE A 275 -3.32 7.47 -11.21
C ILE A 275 -3.78 7.10 -12.63
N ALA A 276 -3.80 8.06 -13.56
CA ALA A 276 -4.17 7.80 -14.94
C ALA A 276 -3.22 6.83 -15.65
N LYS A 277 -1.93 6.86 -15.32
CA LYS A 277 -0.94 5.89 -15.85
C LYS A 277 -1.22 4.46 -15.38
N LEU A 278 -1.80 4.29 -14.19
CA LEU A 278 -2.15 2.97 -13.65
C LEU A 278 -3.45 2.42 -14.25
N TYR A 279 -4.48 3.26 -14.42
CA TYR A 279 -5.84 2.80 -14.70
C TYR A 279 -6.35 3.11 -16.10
N SER A 280 -5.60 3.87 -16.91
CA SER A 280 -6.08 4.29 -18.21
C SER A 280 -5.03 4.05 -19.31
N THR A 281 -5.16 4.75 -20.44
CA THR A 281 -4.29 4.56 -21.59
C THR A 281 -2.96 5.32 -21.46
N PRO A 282 -1.90 4.94 -22.19
CA PRO A 282 -0.62 5.68 -22.14
C PRO A 282 -0.72 7.18 -22.52
N LYS A 283 -1.81 7.57 -23.22
CA LYS A 283 -2.06 8.97 -23.62
C LYS A 283 -2.92 9.74 -22.63
N SER A 284 -3.59 9.05 -21.71
CA SER A 284 -4.54 9.63 -20.77
C SER A 284 -3.91 10.64 -19.83
N GLY A 285 -2.69 10.39 -19.37
CA GLY A 285 -1.98 11.35 -18.49
C GLY A 285 -1.83 12.73 -19.11
N SER A 286 -1.39 12.81 -20.39
CA SER A 286 -1.26 14.09 -21.10
C SER A 286 -2.60 14.73 -21.41
N PHE A 287 -3.61 13.93 -21.76
CA PHE A 287 -4.97 14.40 -22.03
C PHE A 287 -5.61 15.00 -20.77
N ILE A 288 -5.57 14.30 -19.66
CA ILE A 288 -6.10 14.73 -18.35
C ILE A 288 -5.40 16.02 -17.90
N ASN A 289 -4.06 16.04 -17.97
CA ASN A 289 -3.29 17.23 -17.57
C ASN A 289 -3.66 18.46 -18.40
N GLY A 290 -3.74 18.32 -19.73
CA GLY A 290 -4.11 19.41 -20.62
C GLY A 290 -5.54 19.92 -20.41
N THR A 291 -6.49 19.01 -20.21
CA THR A 291 -7.91 19.33 -19.96
C THR A 291 -8.08 20.05 -18.62
N LEU A 292 -7.47 19.54 -17.54
CA LEU A 292 -7.52 20.16 -16.21
C LEU A 292 -6.86 21.55 -16.20
N ASP A 293 -5.74 21.73 -16.90
CA ASP A 293 -5.07 23.04 -17.04
C ASP A 293 -5.98 24.06 -17.74
N GLY A 294 -6.65 23.65 -18.82
CA GLY A 294 -7.63 24.48 -19.52
C GLY A 294 -8.79 24.92 -18.62
N ILE A 295 -9.37 23.96 -17.88
CA ILE A 295 -10.47 24.22 -16.93
C ILE A 295 -10.03 25.18 -15.82
N VAL A 296 -8.86 24.96 -15.23
CA VAL A 296 -8.32 25.81 -14.15
C VAL A 296 -8.10 27.24 -14.65
N LYS A 297 -7.57 27.42 -15.85
CA LYS A 297 -7.39 28.75 -16.47
C LYS A 297 -8.73 29.47 -16.66
N ALA A 298 -9.71 28.81 -17.25
CA ALA A 298 -11.05 29.35 -17.42
C ALA A 298 -11.70 29.75 -16.09
N LEU A 299 -11.62 28.91 -15.08
CA LEU A 299 -12.17 29.19 -13.74
C LEU A 299 -11.46 30.37 -13.03
N LYS A 300 -10.15 30.57 -13.27
CA LYS A 300 -9.41 31.73 -12.76
C LYS A 300 -9.81 33.01 -13.47
N GLU A 301 -9.96 32.97 -14.78
CA GLU A 301 -10.43 34.12 -15.59
C GLU A 301 -11.84 34.57 -15.17
N GLU A 302 -12.71 33.63 -14.83
CA GLU A 302 -14.06 33.86 -14.30
C GLU A 302 -14.11 34.25 -12.82
N ASN A 303 -12.97 34.34 -12.14
CA ASN A 303 -12.84 34.56 -10.69
C ASN A 303 -13.57 33.52 -9.83
N LYS A 304 -13.80 32.32 -10.35
CA LYS A 304 -14.39 31.19 -9.64
C LYS A 304 -13.36 30.36 -8.87
N LEU A 305 -12.08 30.53 -9.15
CA LEU A 305 -10.97 29.86 -8.50
C LEU A 305 -9.85 30.85 -8.16
N THR A 306 -9.61 31.06 -6.87
CA THR A 306 -8.56 31.96 -6.35
C THR A 306 -7.29 31.23 -5.90
N LYS A 307 -7.30 29.92 -5.97
CA LYS A 307 -6.24 29.01 -5.53
C LYS A 307 -5.04 29.01 -6.50
N ASN A 308 -3.82 28.98 -5.97
CA ASN A 308 -2.56 28.88 -6.72
C ASN A 308 -2.14 27.42 -6.96
#